data_59b31cfe0b39476083e1c068ed6fc3cf
#
_entry.id   59b31cfe0b39476083e1c068ed6fc3cf
#
_cell.length_a   1.000
_cell.length_b   1.000
_cell.length_c   1.000
_cell.angle_alpha   90.00
_cell.angle_beta   90.00
_cell.angle_gamma   90.00
#
_symmetry.space_group_name_H-M   'P 1'
#
loop_
_entity.id
_entity.type
_entity.pdbx_description
1 polymer ?
#
loop_
_entity_poly.entity_id
_entity_poly.type
_entity_poly.pdbx_seq_one_letter_code
_entity_poly.pdbx_strand_id
1 'polypeptide(L)'
;VKSKRPRVGAFFLNLSLITFHFLLFTGICFMGSRRKARECALQMLFAADIAEANPADVLRTYWAELGEAGTEDATRDFATRLAAGTLAHVDTLDERIRSRAEHWRIPRMAIVDRNILRLAVYEFLYEPTPRTVAINEALEIARRFSTYEATQFINGILDAIKRDLDEQQPQQDIDTTELEAEAEAETESEESSDEHSASA
;
A
#
# COMPACT_ATOMS: atom_id res chain seq x y z
N VAL A 1 -11.74 45.22 -0.88
CA VAL A 1 -11.71 43.74 -0.75
C VAL A 1 -10.28 43.38 -0.43
N LYS A 2 -9.98 43.09 0.89
CA LYS A 2 -8.66 42.64 1.34
C LYS A 2 -8.55 41.13 1.16
N SER A 3 -7.80 40.73 0.15
CA SER A 3 -7.39 39.32 -0.05
C SER A 3 -6.54 38.88 1.14
N LYS A 4 -7.07 37.96 1.96
CA LYS A 4 -6.29 37.24 2.97
C LYS A 4 -5.41 36.22 2.25
N ARG A 5 -4.12 36.51 2.13
CA ARG A 5 -3.12 35.49 1.75
C ARG A 5 -3.07 34.43 2.86
N PRO A 6 -3.14 33.14 2.52
CA PRO A 6 -3.00 32.08 3.54
C PRO A 6 -1.60 32.18 4.16
N ARG A 7 -1.53 32.07 5.49
CA ARG A 7 -0.27 32.06 6.24
C ARG A 7 0.41 30.70 6.05
N VAL A 8 1.17 30.58 4.98
CA VAL A 8 1.95 29.36 4.65
C VAL A 8 2.99 29.06 5.73
N GLY A 9 3.52 30.09 6.41
CA GLY A 9 4.60 29.94 7.41
C GLY A 9 4.21 29.23 8.72
N ALA A 10 2.93 29.26 9.14
CA ALA A 10 2.51 28.56 10.37
C ALA A 10 2.32 27.05 10.15
N PHE A 11 2.08 26.67 8.92
CA PHE A 11 1.94 25.29 8.48
C PHE A 11 3.28 24.53 8.57
N PHE A 12 4.37 25.17 8.16
CA PHE A 12 5.71 24.56 8.19
C PHE A 12 6.28 24.37 9.58
N LEU A 13 5.99 25.25 10.54
CA LEU A 13 6.46 25.11 11.92
C LEU A 13 5.83 23.91 12.64
N ASN A 14 4.55 23.63 12.42
CA ASN A 14 3.90 22.46 13.01
C ASN A 14 4.33 21.15 12.32
N LEU A 15 4.50 21.16 11.00
CA LEU A 15 4.98 20.01 10.24
C LEU A 15 6.43 19.65 10.64
N SER A 16 7.29 20.66 10.87
CA SER A 16 8.68 20.47 11.31
C SER A 16 8.80 19.82 12.69
N LEU A 17 7.93 20.17 13.64
CA LEU A 17 7.92 19.57 14.98
C LEU A 17 7.43 18.12 14.97
N ILE A 18 6.45 17.81 14.13
CA ILE A 18 5.88 16.46 13.96
C ILE A 18 6.87 15.56 13.21
N THR A 19 7.53 16.09 12.18
CA THR A 19 8.56 15.36 11.41
C THR A 19 9.84 15.15 12.21
N PHE A 20 10.21 16.06 13.11
CA PHE A 20 11.37 15.89 13.99
C PHE A 20 11.19 14.69 14.94
N HIS A 21 9.98 14.47 15.46
CA HIS A 21 9.67 13.29 16.28
C HIS A 21 9.62 12.00 15.46
N PHE A 22 9.20 12.10 14.20
CA PHE A 22 9.12 10.97 13.28
C PHE A 22 10.50 10.62 12.66
N LEU A 23 11.37 11.61 12.44
CA LEU A 23 12.72 11.44 11.90
C LEU A 23 13.73 10.88 12.92
N LEU A 24 13.56 11.13 14.21
CA LEU A 24 14.45 10.57 15.26
C LEU A 24 14.36 9.02 15.36
N PHE A 25 13.38 8.41 14.72
CA PHE A 25 13.18 6.95 14.70
C PHE A 25 13.76 6.25 13.46
N THR A 26 14.38 6.98 12.52
CA THR A 26 15.01 6.39 11.32
C THR A 26 16.39 5.80 11.64
N GLY A 27 16.41 4.70 12.38
CA GLY A 27 17.56 3.80 12.35
C GLY A 27 17.78 3.30 10.92
N ILE A 28 18.98 3.51 10.38
CA ILE A 28 19.43 3.04 9.06
C ILE A 28 19.30 1.51 9.03
N CYS A 29 18.12 1.04 8.59
CA CYS A 29 17.91 -0.35 8.24
C CYS A 29 17.91 -0.43 6.71
N PHE A 30 18.68 -1.35 6.13
CA PHE A 30 18.68 -1.64 4.71
C PHE A 30 17.33 -2.24 4.33
N MET A 31 16.35 -1.38 4.11
CA MET A 31 14.98 -1.77 3.78
C MET A 31 14.83 -1.87 2.26
N GLY A 32 14.10 -2.90 1.81
CA GLY A 32 13.78 -3.02 0.39
C GLY A 32 13.06 -1.75 -0.12
N SER A 33 13.38 -1.32 -1.33
CA SER A 33 12.86 -0.09 -1.95
C SER A 33 11.33 0.03 -1.89
N ARG A 34 10.60 -1.09 -1.99
CA ARG A 34 9.13 -1.15 -1.92
C ARG A 34 8.59 -0.83 -0.53
N ARG A 35 9.24 -1.30 0.54
CA ARG A 35 8.85 -0.95 1.93
C ARG A 35 9.13 0.51 2.21
N LYS A 36 10.30 1.03 1.80
CA LYS A 36 10.63 2.45 1.91
C LYS A 36 9.58 3.32 1.22
N ALA A 37 9.13 2.94 0.03
CA ALA A 37 8.08 3.66 -0.69
C ALA A 37 6.75 3.70 0.10
N ARG A 38 6.34 2.60 0.73
CA ARG A 38 5.14 2.56 1.59
C ARG A 38 5.26 3.44 2.82
N GLU A 39 6.43 3.50 3.43
CA GLU A 39 6.70 4.40 4.55
C GLU A 39 6.62 5.88 4.12
N CYS A 40 7.18 6.22 2.97
CA CYS A 40 7.03 7.57 2.40
C CYS A 40 5.56 7.88 2.08
N ALA A 41 4.81 6.93 1.52
CA ALA A 41 3.38 7.10 1.27
C ALA A 41 2.61 7.33 2.57
N LEU A 42 2.89 6.56 3.63
CA LEU A 42 2.28 6.77 4.96
C LEU A 42 2.58 8.18 5.51
N GLN A 43 3.79 8.68 5.33
CA GLN A 43 4.16 10.04 5.76
C GLN A 43 3.38 11.11 4.99
N MET A 44 3.17 10.92 3.67
CA MET A 44 2.35 11.82 2.86
C MET A 44 0.89 11.80 3.31
N LEU A 45 0.31 10.62 3.56
CA LEU A 45 -1.06 10.47 4.06
C LEU A 45 -1.23 11.12 5.44
N PHE A 46 -0.27 10.92 6.34
CA PHE A 46 -0.25 11.55 7.65
C PHE A 46 -0.19 13.08 7.54
N ALA A 47 0.67 13.61 6.66
CA ALA A 47 0.76 15.03 6.41
C ALA A 47 -0.55 15.60 5.84
N ALA A 48 -1.21 14.90 4.94
CA ALA A 48 -2.49 15.31 4.36
C ALA A 48 -3.61 15.37 5.42
N ASP A 49 -3.68 14.38 6.31
CA ASP A 49 -4.68 14.34 7.38
C ASP A 49 -4.51 15.46 8.41
N ILE A 50 -3.25 15.84 8.73
CA ILE A 50 -2.97 16.90 9.73
C ILE A 50 -3.12 18.29 9.13
N ALA A 51 -2.70 18.43 7.87
CA ALA A 51 -2.62 19.74 7.25
C ALA A 51 -3.96 20.30 6.83
N GLU A 52 -4.99 19.46 6.71
CA GLU A 52 -6.26 19.82 6.06
C GLU A 52 -6.03 20.54 4.71
N ALA A 53 -4.90 20.22 4.05
CA ALA A 53 -4.44 20.85 2.83
C ALA A 53 -4.89 20.07 1.59
N ASN A 54 -4.80 20.72 0.43
CA ASN A 54 -5.07 20.03 -0.83
C ASN A 54 -4.06 18.87 -1.00
N PRO A 55 -4.53 17.63 -1.21
CA PRO A 55 -3.68 16.45 -1.39
C PRO A 55 -2.55 16.65 -2.41
N ALA A 56 -2.85 17.29 -3.55
CA ALA A 56 -1.85 17.53 -4.59
C ALA A 56 -0.70 18.44 -4.13
N ASP A 57 -0.99 19.40 -3.26
CA ASP A 57 0.03 20.28 -2.70
C ASP A 57 0.92 19.54 -1.69
N VAL A 58 0.33 18.67 -0.87
CA VAL A 58 1.08 17.84 0.08
C VAL A 58 2.04 16.91 -0.65
N LEU A 59 1.59 16.20 -1.68
CA LEU A 59 2.42 15.27 -2.45
C LEU A 59 3.58 15.98 -3.13
N ARG A 60 3.32 17.15 -3.73
CA ARG A 60 4.36 17.95 -4.38
C ARG A 60 5.41 18.46 -3.39
N THR A 61 4.96 18.97 -2.25
CA THR A 61 5.81 19.57 -1.23
C THR A 61 6.63 18.53 -0.46
N TYR A 62 6.08 17.31 -0.28
CA TYR A 62 6.74 16.24 0.45
C TYR A 62 8.16 15.96 -0.07
N TRP A 63 8.31 15.76 -1.38
CA TRP A 63 9.60 15.44 -1.97
C TRP A 63 10.59 16.62 -1.96
N ALA A 64 10.08 17.84 -1.99
CA ALA A 64 10.91 19.03 -1.92
C ALA A 64 11.48 19.31 -0.53
N GLU A 65 10.72 18.97 0.54
CA GLU A 65 11.03 19.39 1.90
C GLU A 65 11.35 18.23 2.85
N LEU A 66 10.73 17.07 2.67
CA LEU A 66 10.78 15.94 3.58
C LEU A 66 11.37 14.69 2.95
N GLY A 67 11.39 14.61 1.62
CA GLY A 67 11.92 13.46 0.90
C GLY A 67 13.41 13.30 1.14
N GLU A 68 13.83 12.08 1.46
CA GLU A 68 15.24 11.77 1.68
C GLU A 68 16.05 11.95 0.40
N ALA A 69 17.13 12.73 0.48
CA ALA A 69 18.04 12.95 -0.63
C ALA A 69 18.66 11.61 -1.08
N GLY A 70 18.60 11.33 -2.39
CA GLY A 70 19.12 10.07 -2.95
C GLY A 70 18.10 8.92 -3.01
N THR A 71 16.83 9.17 -2.65
CA THR A 71 15.77 8.17 -2.91
C THR A 71 15.65 7.94 -4.42
N GLU A 72 15.71 6.68 -4.84
CA GLU A 72 15.58 6.27 -6.24
C GLU A 72 14.23 6.71 -6.85
N ASP A 73 14.23 7.11 -8.12
CA ASP A 73 13.02 7.58 -8.81
C ASP A 73 11.89 6.54 -8.79
N ALA A 74 12.20 5.26 -9.00
CA ALA A 74 11.21 4.18 -8.94
C ALA A 74 10.55 4.07 -7.55
N THR A 75 11.29 4.32 -6.48
CA THR A 75 10.77 4.36 -5.10
C THR A 75 9.89 5.57 -4.89
N ARG A 76 10.29 6.73 -5.42
CA ARG A 76 9.51 7.99 -5.34
C ARG A 76 8.19 7.86 -6.09
N ASP A 77 8.24 7.33 -7.31
CA ASP A 77 7.05 7.15 -8.16
C ASP A 77 6.05 6.19 -7.50
N PHE A 78 6.54 5.08 -6.97
CA PHE A 78 5.69 4.12 -6.29
C PHE A 78 5.07 4.72 -5.01
N ALA A 79 5.84 5.41 -4.19
CA ALA A 79 5.34 6.08 -3.00
C ALA A 79 4.27 7.13 -3.33
N THR A 80 4.53 7.96 -4.34
CA THR A 80 3.61 9.02 -4.78
C THR A 80 2.32 8.42 -5.35
N ARG A 81 2.42 7.35 -6.16
CA ARG A 81 1.24 6.64 -6.69
C ARG A 81 0.38 6.05 -5.58
N LEU A 82 0.99 5.38 -4.60
CA LEU A 82 0.28 4.82 -3.45
C LEU A 82 -0.44 5.91 -2.64
N ALA A 83 0.25 7.00 -2.32
CA ALA A 83 -0.33 8.09 -1.54
C ALA A 83 -1.46 8.81 -2.31
N ALA A 84 -1.22 9.15 -3.59
CA ALA A 84 -2.21 9.82 -4.43
C ALA A 84 -3.46 8.95 -4.63
N GLY A 85 -3.27 7.66 -4.92
CA GLY A 85 -4.36 6.71 -5.11
C GLY A 85 -5.16 6.51 -3.82
N THR A 86 -4.50 6.36 -2.68
CA THR A 86 -5.17 6.25 -1.37
C THR A 86 -6.01 7.50 -1.08
N LEU A 87 -5.46 8.71 -1.30
CA LEU A 87 -6.18 9.96 -1.08
C LEU A 87 -7.39 10.14 -2.02
N ALA A 88 -7.25 9.68 -3.27
CA ALA A 88 -8.36 9.75 -4.24
C ALA A 88 -9.52 8.81 -3.90
N HIS A 89 -9.30 7.76 -3.13
CA HIS A 89 -10.29 6.72 -2.83
C HIS A 89 -10.67 6.63 -1.35
N VAL A 90 -10.37 7.65 -0.53
CA VAL A 90 -10.57 7.64 0.94
C VAL A 90 -11.96 7.14 1.33
N ASP A 91 -13.01 7.63 0.70
CA ASP A 91 -14.40 7.27 1.06
C ASP A 91 -14.66 5.78 0.85
N THR A 92 -14.24 5.22 -0.28
CA THR A 92 -14.36 3.79 -0.61
C THR A 92 -13.55 2.92 0.36
N LEU A 93 -12.31 3.35 0.66
CA LEU A 93 -11.43 2.63 1.59
C LEU A 93 -12.00 2.65 3.00
N ASP A 94 -12.47 3.80 3.46
CA ASP A 94 -13.09 3.96 4.77
C ASP A 94 -14.39 3.15 4.92
N GLU A 95 -15.18 3.01 3.87
CA GLU A 95 -16.36 2.15 3.86
C GLU A 95 -15.98 0.68 4.05
N ARG A 96 -14.97 0.20 3.33
CA ARG A 96 -14.45 -1.18 3.47
C ARG A 96 -13.89 -1.42 4.87
N ILE A 97 -13.11 -0.50 5.41
CA ILE A 97 -12.56 -0.61 6.76
C ILE A 97 -13.71 -0.61 7.79
N ARG A 98 -14.68 0.29 7.65
CA ARG A 98 -15.82 0.41 8.57
C ARG A 98 -16.67 -0.85 8.61
N SER A 99 -16.85 -1.53 7.49
CA SER A 99 -17.62 -2.77 7.43
C SER A 99 -17.03 -3.90 8.29
N ARG A 100 -15.73 -3.84 8.61
CA ARG A 100 -15.02 -4.84 9.42
C ARG A 100 -14.54 -4.33 10.78
N ALA A 101 -14.60 -3.03 11.02
CA ALA A 101 -14.25 -2.40 12.29
C ALA A 101 -15.50 -2.18 13.17
N GLU A 102 -16.26 -3.24 13.47
CA GLU A 102 -17.61 -3.19 14.07
C GLU A 102 -17.73 -2.34 15.35
N HIS A 103 -16.66 -2.24 16.15
CA HIS A 103 -16.66 -1.51 17.42
C HIS A 103 -15.80 -0.24 17.39
N TRP A 104 -15.19 0.08 16.24
CA TRP A 104 -14.26 1.20 16.13
C TRP A 104 -14.74 2.22 15.07
N ARG A 105 -14.82 3.47 15.49
CA ARG A 105 -15.11 4.56 14.56
C ARG A 105 -13.82 5.08 13.95
N ILE A 106 -13.70 5.08 12.62
CA ILE A 106 -12.51 5.54 11.89
C ILE A 106 -11.98 6.90 12.40
N PRO A 107 -12.82 7.92 12.68
CA PRO A 107 -12.34 9.19 13.22
C PRO A 107 -11.71 9.11 14.62
N ARG A 108 -11.90 7.99 15.35
CA ARG A 108 -11.29 7.76 16.68
C ARG A 108 -10.03 6.90 16.63
N MET A 109 -9.72 6.32 15.48
CA MET A 109 -8.47 5.60 15.28
C MET A 109 -7.31 6.60 15.29
N ALA A 110 -6.13 6.15 15.76
CA ALA A 110 -4.92 6.94 15.59
C ALA A 110 -4.68 7.21 14.09
N ILE A 111 -4.20 8.40 13.77
CA ILE A 111 -4.00 8.83 12.38
C ILE A 111 -3.09 7.85 11.62
N VAL A 112 -2.06 7.34 12.29
CA VAL A 112 -1.13 6.37 11.70
C VAL A 112 -1.86 5.07 11.37
N ASP A 113 -2.63 4.52 12.31
CA ASP A 113 -3.30 3.23 12.16
C ASP A 113 -4.32 3.24 11.03
N ARG A 114 -5.16 4.29 10.97
CA ARG A 114 -6.15 4.41 9.89
C ARG A 114 -5.50 4.58 8.52
N ASN A 115 -4.35 5.26 8.44
CA ASN A 115 -3.65 5.43 7.17
C ASN A 115 -2.89 4.17 6.75
N ILE A 116 -2.40 3.35 7.69
CA ILE A 116 -1.88 2.02 7.37
C ILE A 116 -2.99 1.14 6.80
N LEU A 117 -4.18 1.14 7.41
CA LEU A 117 -5.34 0.41 6.91
C LEU A 117 -5.75 0.89 5.50
N ARG A 118 -5.89 2.20 5.31
CA ARG A 118 -6.23 2.78 4.00
C ARG A 118 -5.23 2.40 2.92
N LEU A 119 -3.93 2.51 3.22
CA LEU A 119 -2.87 2.17 2.28
C LEU A 119 -2.90 0.70 1.87
N ALA A 120 -3.05 -0.22 2.84
CA ALA A 120 -3.10 -1.64 2.57
C ALA A 120 -4.37 -2.04 1.78
N VAL A 121 -5.53 -1.47 2.13
CA VAL A 121 -6.79 -1.73 1.39
C VAL A 121 -6.72 -1.13 -0.01
N TYR A 122 -6.06 0.00 -0.20
CA TYR A 122 -5.79 0.54 -1.53
C TYR A 122 -4.96 -0.45 -2.37
N GLU A 123 -3.89 -1.01 -1.81
CA GLU A 123 -3.09 -2.04 -2.50
C GLU A 123 -3.93 -3.28 -2.86
N PHE A 124 -4.85 -3.71 -2.02
CA PHE A 124 -5.74 -4.85 -2.30
C PHE A 124 -6.63 -4.64 -3.52
N LEU A 125 -7.07 -3.40 -3.75
CA LEU A 125 -8.08 -3.09 -4.75
C LEU A 125 -7.48 -2.59 -6.07
N TYR A 126 -6.34 -1.93 -6.03
CA TYR A 126 -5.83 -1.14 -7.15
C TYR A 126 -4.39 -1.43 -7.56
N GLU A 127 -3.64 -2.20 -6.76
CA GLU A 127 -2.25 -2.53 -7.08
C GLU A 127 -2.09 -4.04 -7.37
N PRO A 128 -1.13 -4.43 -8.21
CA PRO A 128 -0.88 -5.83 -8.53
C PRO A 128 -0.17 -6.58 -7.39
N THR A 129 -0.04 -5.97 -6.22
CA THR A 129 0.60 -6.58 -5.05
C THR A 129 -0.28 -7.69 -4.50
N PRO A 130 0.23 -8.92 -4.31
CA PRO A 130 -0.53 -9.97 -3.64
C PRO A 130 -1.01 -9.52 -2.25
N ARG A 131 -2.28 -9.73 -1.93
CA ARG A 131 -2.91 -9.27 -0.67
C ARG A 131 -2.16 -9.71 0.57
N THR A 132 -1.64 -10.94 0.59
CA THR A 132 -0.81 -11.45 1.69
C THR A 132 0.49 -10.68 1.86
N VAL A 133 1.12 -10.24 0.78
CA VAL A 133 2.32 -9.40 0.81
C VAL A 133 1.98 -8.02 1.36
N ALA A 134 0.88 -7.41 0.90
CA ALA A 134 0.44 -6.10 1.39
C ALA A 134 0.11 -6.14 2.89
N ILE A 135 -0.52 -7.21 3.40
CA ILE A 135 -0.73 -7.41 4.85
C ILE A 135 0.61 -7.44 5.59
N ASN A 136 1.53 -8.30 5.17
CA ASN A 136 2.83 -8.43 5.84
C ASN A 136 3.58 -7.09 5.90
N GLU A 137 3.59 -6.34 4.80
CA GLU A 137 4.23 -5.02 4.74
C GLU A 137 3.52 -3.99 5.64
N ALA A 138 2.18 -3.99 5.66
CA ALA A 138 1.40 -3.14 6.57
C ALA A 138 1.69 -3.43 8.04
N LEU A 139 1.81 -4.71 8.42
CA LEU A 139 2.14 -5.11 9.78
C LEU A 139 3.58 -4.75 10.17
N GLU A 140 4.54 -4.86 9.25
CA GLU A 140 5.90 -4.38 9.49
C GLU A 140 5.94 -2.86 9.76
N ILE A 141 5.18 -2.10 8.98
CA ILE A 141 5.04 -0.65 9.18
C ILE A 141 4.33 -0.37 10.51
N ALA A 142 3.26 -1.10 10.83
CA ALA A 142 2.54 -0.94 12.10
C ALA A 142 3.43 -1.23 13.32
N ARG A 143 4.24 -2.28 13.29
CA ARG A 143 5.22 -2.59 14.36
C ARG A 143 6.21 -1.46 14.59
N ARG A 144 6.54 -0.70 13.55
CA ARG A 144 7.50 0.39 13.62
C ARG A 144 6.89 1.70 14.10
N PHE A 145 5.64 1.99 13.69
CA PHE A 145 5.05 3.32 13.86
C PHE A 145 3.81 3.35 14.74
N SER A 146 3.38 2.19 15.27
CA SER A 146 2.22 2.07 16.14
C SER A 146 2.48 1.16 17.34
N THR A 147 1.42 0.80 18.08
CA THR A 147 1.50 -0.08 19.23
C THR A 147 1.32 -1.55 18.83
N TYR A 148 1.68 -2.45 19.75
CA TYR A 148 1.47 -3.87 19.56
C TYR A 148 -0.03 -4.22 19.39
N GLU A 149 -0.88 -3.62 20.22
CA GLU A 149 -2.34 -3.82 20.18
C GLU A 149 -2.93 -3.31 18.86
N ALA A 150 -2.47 -2.15 18.40
CA ALA A 150 -2.89 -1.60 17.10
C ALA A 150 -2.45 -2.51 15.95
N THR A 151 -1.25 -3.10 16.02
CA THR A 151 -0.79 -4.05 15.01
C THR A 151 -1.69 -5.29 14.93
N GLN A 152 -2.11 -5.85 16.07
CA GLN A 152 -3.06 -6.97 16.10
C GLN A 152 -4.43 -6.59 15.53
N PHE A 153 -4.92 -5.40 15.89
CA PHE A 153 -6.17 -4.85 15.37
C PHE A 153 -6.12 -4.66 13.84
N ILE A 154 -5.04 -4.06 13.33
CA ILE A 154 -4.81 -3.89 11.89
C ILE A 154 -4.82 -5.24 11.18
N ASN A 155 -4.11 -6.24 11.72
CA ASN A 155 -4.09 -7.58 11.16
C ASN A 155 -5.51 -8.17 11.04
N GLY A 156 -6.29 -8.12 12.11
CA GLY A 156 -7.64 -8.68 12.13
C GLY A 156 -8.56 -8.04 11.08
N ILE A 157 -8.47 -6.71 10.89
CA ILE A 157 -9.26 -6.00 9.88
C ILE A 157 -8.81 -6.36 8.47
N LEU A 158 -7.51 -6.35 8.19
CA LEU A 158 -6.97 -6.65 6.87
C LEU A 158 -7.25 -8.09 6.45
N ASP A 159 -7.12 -9.06 7.36
CA ASP A 159 -7.47 -10.45 7.12
C ASP A 159 -8.97 -10.64 6.81
N ALA A 160 -9.84 -9.89 7.49
CA ALA A 160 -11.28 -9.95 7.24
C ALA A 160 -11.62 -9.38 5.86
N ILE A 161 -11.06 -8.21 5.50
CA ILE A 161 -11.27 -7.59 4.18
C ILE A 161 -10.70 -8.47 3.06
N LYS A 162 -9.52 -9.09 3.29
CA LYS A 162 -8.93 -10.02 2.32
C LYS A 162 -9.88 -11.17 2.04
N ARG A 163 -10.43 -11.83 3.07
CA ARG A 163 -11.38 -12.94 2.90
C ARG A 163 -12.59 -12.54 2.08
N ASP A 164 -13.18 -11.37 2.35
CA ASP A 164 -14.31 -10.88 1.57
C ASP A 164 -13.99 -10.70 0.10
N LEU A 165 -12.79 -10.19 -0.19
CA LEU A 165 -12.35 -9.98 -1.57
C LEU A 165 -12.02 -11.29 -2.28
N ASP A 166 -11.49 -12.27 -1.57
CA ASP A 166 -11.21 -13.60 -2.11
C ASP A 166 -12.52 -14.37 -2.39
N GLU A 167 -13.55 -14.23 -1.53
CA GLU A 167 -14.87 -14.79 -1.75
C GLU A 167 -15.62 -14.13 -2.92
N GLN A 168 -15.41 -12.84 -3.16
CA GLN A 168 -16.02 -12.09 -4.27
C GLN A 168 -15.34 -12.36 -5.62
N GLN A 169 -14.08 -12.77 -5.61
CA GLN A 169 -13.29 -13.20 -6.74
C GLN A 169 -12.87 -14.65 -6.48
N PRO A 170 -13.74 -15.66 -6.70
CA PRO A 170 -13.27 -17.03 -6.68
C PRO A 170 -12.08 -17.09 -7.66
N GLN A 171 -10.92 -17.48 -7.17
CA GLN A 171 -9.71 -17.64 -7.96
C GLN A 171 -10.11 -18.44 -9.19
N GLN A 172 -9.87 -17.86 -10.37
CA GLN A 172 -9.50 -18.69 -11.50
C GLN A 172 -8.15 -19.29 -11.09
N ASP A 173 -8.20 -20.39 -10.36
CA ASP A 173 -7.13 -21.36 -10.36
C ASP A 173 -6.97 -21.72 -11.81
N ILE A 174 -6.00 -21.11 -12.47
CA ILE A 174 -5.45 -21.62 -13.71
C ILE A 174 -4.91 -22.96 -13.27
N ASP A 175 -5.68 -24.00 -13.61
CA ASP A 175 -5.33 -25.37 -13.30
C ASP A 175 -4.02 -25.65 -14.03
N THR A 176 -2.91 -25.46 -13.32
CA THR A 176 -1.58 -25.76 -13.82
C THR A 176 -1.51 -27.20 -14.31
N THR A 177 -2.42 -28.05 -13.84
CA THR A 177 -2.59 -29.43 -14.25
C THR A 177 -3.11 -29.54 -15.69
N GLU A 178 -3.96 -28.61 -16.14
CA GLU A 178 -4.43 -28.61 -17.55
C GLU A 178 -3.31 -28.15 -18.51
N LEU A 179 -2.49 -27.17 -18.11
CA LEU A 179 -1.35 -26.73 -18.93
C LEU A 179 -0.24 -27.77 -19.00
N GLU A 180 0.01 -28.51 -17.90
CA GLU A 180 0.96 -29.62 -17.89
C GLU A 180 0.46 -30.80 -18.71
N ALA A 181 -0.84 -31.12 -18.67
CA ALA A 181 -1.46 -32.17 -19.48
C ALA A 181 -1.49 -31.87 -20.97
N GLU A 182 -1.70 -30.60 -21.36
CA GLU A 182 -1.62 -30.17 -22.76
C GLU A 182 -0.18 -30.21 -23.28
N ALA A 183 0.81 -29.82 -22.44
CA ALA A 183 2.22 -29.89 -22.83
C ALA A 183 2.75 -31.33 -22.96
N GLU A 184 2.27 -32.27 -22.13
CA GLU A 184 2.60 -33.71 -22.26
C GLU A 184 1.95 -34.34 -23.49
N ALA A 185 0.73 -33.94 -23.85
CA ALA A 185 0.02 -34.44 -25.04
C ALA A 185 0.66 -33.96 -26.36
N GLU A 186 1.23 -32.75 -26.40
CA GLU A 186 1.96 -32.24 -27.56
C GLU A 186 3.29 -32.96 -27.76
N THR A 187 4.01 -33.33 -26.71
CA THR A 187 5.28 -34.07 -26.80
C THR A 187 5.08 -35.51 -27.26
N GLU A 188 4.02 -36.22 -26.82
CA GLU A 188 3.72 -37.55 -27.28
C GLU A 188 3.29 -37.62 -28.78
N SER A 189 2.69 -36.53 -29.27
CA SER A 189 2.29 -36.46 -30.68
C SER A 189 3.46 -36.23 -31.66
N GLU A 190 4.52 -35.58 -31.22
CA GLU A 190 5.74 -35.36 -32.01
C GLU A 190 6.62 -36.62 -32.07
N GLU A 191 6.76 -37.38 -30.96
CA GLU A 191 7.54 -38.63 -30.98
C GLU A 191 6.93 -39.73 -31.87
N SER A 192 5.59 -39.79 -31.99
CA SER A 192 4.93 -40.79 -32.80
C SER A 192 5.02 -40.54 -34.32
N SER A 193 5.33 -39.31 -34.73
CA SER A 193 5.49 -38.96 -36.15
C SER A 193 6.89 -39.23 -36.71
N ASP A 194 7.91 -39.30 -35.87
CA ASP A 194 9.28 -39.57 -36.31
C ASP A 194 9.61 -41.06 -36.47
N GLU A 195 8.92 -41.96 -35.76
CA GLU A 195 9.09 -43.42 -35.96
C GLU A 195 8.54 -43.97 -37.30
N HIS A 196 7.59 -43.27 -37.94
CA HIS A 196 6.97 -43.73 -39.20
C HIS A 196 7.74 -43.33 -40.45
N SER A 197 8.71 -42.41 -40.37
CA SER A 197 9.54 -41.95 -41.49
C SER A 197 10.87 -42.69 -41.64
N ALA A 198 11.22 -43.60 -40.72
CA ALA A 198 12.51 -44.33 -40.74
C ALA A 198 12.41 -45.77 -41.33
N SER A 199 11.21 -46.18 -41.81
CA SER A 199 10.99 -47.55 -42.31
C SER A 199 10.41 -47.58 -43.74
N ALA A 200 10.96 -46.74 -44.66
CA ALA A 200 10.67 -46.83 -46.10
C ALA A 200 11.94 -46.69 -46.90
#